data_5f0d2eb6485341bece7a2205357e447d
#
_entry.id   5f0d2eb6485341bece7a2205357e447d
#
_cell.length_a   1.000
_cell.length_b   1.000
_cell.length_c   1.000
_cell.angle_alpha   90.00
_cell.angle_beta   90.00
_cell.angle_gamma   90.00
#
_symmetry.space_group_name_H-M   'P 1'
#
loop_
_entity.id
_entity.type
_entity.pdbx_description
1 polymer ?
#
loop_
_entity_poly.entity_id
_entity_poly.type
_entity_poly.pdbx_seq_one_letter_code
_entity_poly.pdbx_strand_id
1 'polypeptide(L)'
;MLFPEQVLVYGDCVMNPHPSAAELAEIAQQSAESAHAFGIAPRVAMISYSSDSASDEEVDKVREATRLAQAAAHDLLIDGPLQYDAAANPAIARELAPNSPVAGRATVFVFPDLNTGNTTHKAVQRSADGVSLGPMLQGLRKPVNDLPRGAQVDDIVHTIALTAIQASVVR
;
A
#
# COMPACT_ATOMS: atom_id res chain seq x y z
N MET A 1 7.12 -2.64 -4.87
CA MET A 1 8.08 -1.67 -5.45
C MET A 1 9.41 -1.86 -4.75
N LEU A 2 10.45 -2.23 -5.48
CA LEU A 2 11.84 -2.35 -5.01
C LEU A 2 12.61 -1.11 -5.45
N PHE A 3 13.20 -0.40 -4.51
CA PHE A 3 14.12 0.71 -4.75
C PHE A 3 15.51 0.34 -4.18
N PRO A 4 16.59 1.04 -4.56
CA PRO A 4 17.94 0.72 -4.09
C PRO A 4 18.07 0.67 -2.56
N GLU A 5 17.32 1.50 -1.84
CA GLU A 5 17.45 1.65 -0.38
C GLU A 5 16.21 1.17 0.40
N GLN A 6 15.10 0.84 -0.28
CA GLN A 6 13.85 0.48 0.38
C GLN A 6 12.92 -0.38 -0.47
N VAL A 7 12.06 -1.13 0.21
CA VAL A 7 10.97 -1.88 -0.40
C VAL A 7 9.63 -1.32 0.08
N LEU A 8 8.74 -0.98 -0.85
CA LEU A 8 7.41 -0.44 -0.55
C LEU A 8 6.32 -1.35 -1.12
N VAL A 9 5.23 -1.46 -0.38
CA VAL A 9 3.99 -2.13 -0.81
C VAL A 9 2.97 -1.09 -1.21
N TYR A 10 2.37 -1.24 -2.39
CA TYR A 10 1.30 -0.38 -2.91
C TYR A 10 0.01 -1.20 -3.04
N GLY A 11 -1.03 -0.80 -2.36
CA GLY A 11 -2.35 -1.42 -2.36
C GLY A 11 -3.47 -0.36 -2.45
N ASP A 12 -4.56 -0.54 -3.19
CA ASP A 12 -4.74 -1.43 -4.34
C ASP A 12 -4.40 -0.69 -5.64
N CYS A 13 -3.74 -1.37 -6.56
CA CYS A 13 -3.32 -0.78 -7.84
C CYS A 13 -3.93 -1.47 -9.06
N VAL A 14 -4.79 -2.52 -8.86
CA VAL A 14 -5.19 -3.41 -9.94
C VAL A 14 -6.65 -3.86 -9.90
N MET A 15 -7.29 -4.00 -8.73
CA MET A 15 -8.51 -4.78 -8.60
C MET A 15 -9.77 -3.95 -8.33
N ASN A 16 -9.77 -3.08 -7.33
CA ASN A 16 -10.98 -2.44 -6.83
C ASN A 16 -11.13 -1.01 -7.34
N PRO A 17 -12.02 -0.76 -8.33
CA PRO A 17 -12.18 0.59 -8.91
C PRO A 17 -12.60 1.65 -7.89
N HIS A 18 -13.57 1.33 -7.04
CA HIS A 18 -14.18 2.26 -6.09
C HIS A 18 -14.45 1.55 -4.75
N PRO A 19 -13.40 1.24 -3.98
CA PRO A 19 -13.60 0.59 -2.69
C PRO A 19 -14.32 1.51 -1.70
N SER A 20 -15.21 0.91 -0.93
CA SER A 20 -15.82 1.55 0.24
C SER A 20 -14.79 1.71 1.37
N ALA A 21 -15.14 2.48 2.40
CA ALA A 21 -14.27 2.62 3.58
C ALA A 21 -13.96 1.28 4.26
N ALA A 22 -14.91 0.35 4.31
CA ALA A 22 -14.70 -0.97 4.88
C ALA A 22 -13.75 -1.83 4.02
N GLU A 23 -13.91 -1.81 2.71
CA GLU A 23 -13.01 -2.51 1.78
C GLU A 23 -11.61 -1.91 1.80
N LEU A 24 -11.46 -0.59 1.90
CA LEU A 24 -10.15 0.05 2.07
C LEU A 24 -9.47 -0.36 3.37
N ALA A 25 -10.22 -0.48 4.46
CA ALA A 25 -9.69 -0.95 5.74
C ALA A 25 -9.19 -2.41 5.63
N GLU A 26 -9.91 -3.26 4.91
CA GLU A 26 -9.49 -4.64 4.63
C GLU A 26 -8.25 -4.69 3.74
N ILE A 27 -8.20 -3.90 2.67
CA ILE A 27 -7.02 -3.76 1.80
C ILE A 27 -5.79 -3.34 2.61
N ALA A 28 -5.95 -2.42 3.56
CA ALA A 28 -4.86 -1.97 4.43
C ALA A 28 -4.29 -3.10 5.28
N GLN A 29 -5.15 -3.91 5.91
CA GLN A 29 -4.74 -5.05 6.72
C GLN A 29 -4.05 -6.12 5.88
N GLN A 30 -4.63 -6.52 4.75
CA GLN A 30 -4.05 -7.51 3.85
C GLN A 30 -2.71 -7.05 3.26
N SER A 31 -2.58 -5.75 2.97
CA SER A 31 -1.31 -5.17 2.49
C SER A 31 -0.23 -5.16 3.58
N ALA A 32 -0.62 -4.95 4.83
CA ALA A 32 0.29 -5.07 5.97
C ALA A 32 0.73 -6.51 6.22
N GLU A 33 -0.19 -7.48 6.12
CA GLU A 33 0.13 -8.91 6.20
C GLU A 33 1.11 -9.33 5.10
N SER A 34 0.89 -8.87 3.88
CA SER A 34 1.80 -9.10 2.76
C SER A 34 3.18 -8.49 3.01
N ALA A 35 3.26 -7.26 3.51
CA ALA A 35 4.51 -6.62 3.87
C ALA A 35 5.26 -7.45 4.93
N HIS A 36 4.55 -7.87 5.98
CA HIS A 36 5.12 -8.71 7.04
C HIS A 36 5.65 -10.05 6.51
N ALA A 37 4.90 -10.70 5.61
CA ALA A 37 5.31 -11.95 4.98
C ALA A 37 6.63 -11.83 4.19
N PHE A 38 6.91 -10.63 3.66
CA PHE A 38 8.17 -10.32 2.96
C PHE A 38 9.26 -9.75 3.88
N GLY A 39 9.06 -9.79 5.20
CA GLY A 39 10.03 -9.28 6.18
C GLY A 39 10.07 -7.75 6.28
N ILE A 40 9.08 -7.06 5.75
CA ILE A 40 8.94 -5.60 5.81
C ILE A 40 8.11 -5.26 7.05
N ALA A 41 8.64 -4.43 7.97
CA ALA A 41 7.86 -3.91 9.08
C ALA A 41 6.73 -3.01 8.56
N PRO A 42 5.44 -3.37 8.71
CA PRO A 42 4.35 -2.63 8.11
C PRO A 42 4.11 -1.31 8.85
N ARG A 43 4.12 -0.22 8.10
CA ARG A 43 3.68 1.11 8.49
C ARG A 43 2.76 1.61 7.38
N VAL A 44 1.46 1.56 7.63
CA VAL A 44 0.42 1.73 6.61
C VAL A 44 -0.02 3.18 6.56
N ALA A 45 0.20 3.82 5.42
CA ALA A 45 -0.34 5.14 5.11
C ALA A 45 -1.60 5.00 4.24
N MET A 46 -2.73 5.48 4.74
CA MET A 46 -3.97 5.60 3.99
C MET A 46 -3.92 6.90 3.19
N ILE A 47 -3.74 6.78 1.89
CA ILE A 47 -3.41 7.92 1.01
C ILE A 47 -4.64 8.72 0.63
N SER A 48 -4.47 10.04 0.68
CA SER A 48 -5.43 11.03 0.21
C SER A 48 -4.71 12.24 -0.38
N TYR A 49 -5.40 13.10 -1.10
CA TYR A 49 -4.85 14.38 -1.55
C TYR A 49 -4.70 15.39 -0.41
N SER A 50 -5.26 15.13 0.77
CA SER A 50 -5.18 15.98 1.95
C SER A 50 -4.78 15.18 3.19
N SER A 51 -3.88 15.76 4.01
CA SER A 51 -3.54 15.26 5.35
C SER A 51 -4.29 16.04 6.45
N ASP A 52 -5.18 16.94 6.09
CA ASP A 52 -5.80 17.91 6.97
C ASP A 52 -7.28 17.58 7.24
N SER A 53 -7.91 18.46 8.05
CA SER A 53 -9.33 18.48 8.40
C SER A 53 -10.28 18.83 7.23
N ALA A 54 -9.80 18.81 5.99
CA ALA A 54 -10.66 19.00 4.83
C ALA A 54 -11.86 18.04 4.91
N SER A 55 -13.05 18.58 4.83
CA SER A 55 -14.30 17.80 4.80
C SER A 55 -14.73 17.68 3.35
N ASP A 56 -14.52 16.48 2.81
CA ASP A 56 -14.83 16.11 1.44
C ASP A 56 -15.11 14.61 1.44
N GLU A 57 -16.04 14.16 0.62
CA GLU A 57 -16.49 12.76 0.61
C GLU A 57 -15.34 11.76 0.45
N GLU A 58 -14.36 12.07 -0.41
CA GLU A 58 -13.21 11.21 -0.65
C GLU A 58 -12.24 11.18 0.54
N VAL A 59 -12.03 12.34 1.19
CA VAL A 59 -11.19 12.43 2.41
C VAL A 59 -11.87 11.73 3.58
N ASP A 60 -13.19 11.93 3.73
CA ASP A 60 -13.98 11.31 4.80
C ASP A 60 -14.04 9.78 4.66
N LYS A 61 -14.10 9.27 3.42
CA LYS A 61 -13.96 7.83 3.13
C LYS A 61 -12.64 7.27 3.65
N VAL A 62 -11.53 7.95 3.36
CA VAL A 62 -10.20 7.52 3.82
C VAL A 62 -10.08 7.62 5.34
N ARG A 63 -10.63 8.67 5.95
CA ARG A 63 -10.65 8.83 7.41
C ARG A 63 -11.40 7.70 8.09
N GLU A 64 -12.59 7.35 7.58
CA GLU A 64 -13.37 6.23 8.11
C GLU A 64 -12.68 4.89 7.90
N ALA A 65 -12.05 4.67 6.73
CA ALA A 65 -11.27 3.49 6.46
C ALA A 65 -10.09 3.34 7.44
N THR A 66 -9.39 4.43 7.73
CA THR A 66 -8.30 4.48 8.72
C THR A 66 -8.81 4.07 10.11
N ARG A 67 -9.93 4.67 10.54
CA ARG A 67 -10.55 4.36 11.83
C ARG A 67 -10.95 2.89 11.95
N LEU A 68 -11.55 2.33 10.89
CA LEU A 68 -11.96 0.92 10.85
C LEU A 68 -10.74 -0.02 10.89
N ALA A 69 -9.69 0.29 10.14
CA ALA A 69 -8.46 -0.50 10.12
C ALA A 69 -7.74 -0.50 11.48
N GLN A 70 -7.65 0.67 12.13
CA GLN A 70 -7.08 0.81 13.48
C GLN A 70 -7.89 0.03 14.53
N ALA A 71 -9.23 0.05 14.42
CA ALA A 71 -10.10 -0.68 15.34
C ALA A 71 -9.99 -2.22 15.20
N ALA A 72 -9.69 -2.69 13.99
CA ALA A 72 -9.56 -4.12 13.70
C ALA A 72 -8.15 -4.68 13.98
N ALA A 73 -7.12 -3.84 13.94
CA ALA A 73 -5.71 -4.24 14.06
C ALA A 73 -4.94 -3.29 15.00
N HIS A 74 -5.17 -3.41 16.32
CA HIS A 74 -4.61 -2.51 17.34
C HIS A 74 -3.08 -2.45 17.39
N ASP A 75 -2.40 -3.51 17.01
CA ASP A 75 -0.93 -3.59 17.03
C ASP A 75 -0.27 -3.11 15.73
N LEU A 76 -1.07 -2.77 14.72
CA LEU A 76 -0.59 -2.33 13.43
C LEU A 76 -0.51 -0.81 13.36
N LEU A 77 0.64 -0.29 12.93
CA LEU A 77 0.81 1.14 12.69
C LEU A 77 0.08 1.52 11.38
N ILE A 78 -1.09 2.12 11.54
CA ILE A 78 -1.92 2.64 10.43
C ILE A 78 -2.26 4.07 10.74
N ASP A 79 -2.12 4.96 9.76
CA ASP A 79 -2.53 6.36 9.87
C ASP A 79 -2.99 6.93 8.52
N GLY A 80 -3.85 7.93 8.61
CA GLY A 80 -4.43 8.64 7.47
C GLY A 80 -5.69 9.42 7.84
N PRO A 81 -6.15 10.28 6.92
CA PRO A 81 -5.62 10.51 5.57
C PRO A 81 -4.24 11.16 5.56
N LEU A 82 -3.37 10.73 4.66
CA LEU A 82 -2.03 11.29 4.47
C LEU A 82 -1.77 11.61 2.99
N GLN A 83 -1.18 12.76 2.71
CA GLN A 83 -0.63 13.03 1.39
C GLN A 83 0.55 12.09 1.10
N TYR A 84 0.74 11.73 -0.16
CA TYR A 84 1.78 10.77 -0.54
C TYR A 84 3.20 11.24 -0.13
N ASP A 85 3.50 12.51 -0.34
CA ASP A 85 4.79 13.11 0.02
C ASP A 85 4.99 13.19 1.55
N ALA A 86 3.93 13.49 2.30
CA ALA A 86 3.96 13.43 3.76
C ALA A 86 4.17 12.00 4.27
N ALA A 87 3.58 11.00 3.62
CA ALA A 87 3.78 9.59 3.99
C ALA A 87 5.21 9.11 3.70
N ALA A 88 5.83 9.60 2.60
CA ALA A 88 7.12 9.12 2.11
C ALA A 88 8.33 9.91 2.62
N ASN A 89 8.18 11.23 2.89
CA ASN A 89 9.31 12.13 3.17
C ASN A 89 9.28 12.63 4.62
N PRO A 90 10.34 12.34 5.43
CA PRO A 90 10.40 12.77 6.83
C PRO A 90 10.40 14.30 7.05
N ALA A 91 10.90 15.08 6.09
CA ALA A 91 10.88 16.54 6.22
C ALA A 91 9.47 17.09 6.05
N ILE A 92 8.74 16.61 5.05
CA ILE A 92 7.34 17.00 4.78
C ILE A 92 6.43 16.50 5.91
N ALA A 93 6.66 15.28 6.40
CA ALA A 93 5.91 14.71 7.52
C ALA A 93 5.93 15.60 8.77
N ARG A 94 7.09 16.22 9.09
CA ARG A 94 7.21 17.11 10.24
C ARG A 94 6.35 18.37 10.13
N GLU A 95 6.05 18.80 8.92
CA GLU A 95 5.22 19.99 8.69
C GLU A 95 3.73 19.63 8.61
N LEU A 96 3.38 18.58 7.85
CA LEU A 96 1.99 18.24 7.53
C LEU A 96 1.34 17.23 8.50
N ALA A 97 2.12 16.37 9.14
CA ALA A 97 1.63 15.33 10.01
C ALA A 97 2.59 15.02 11.17
N PRO A 98 2.95 16.03 12.01
CA PRO A 98 4.01 15.92 13.02
C PRO A 98 3.72 14.86 14.10
N ASN A 99 2.46 14.54 14.34
CA ASN A 99 2.04 13.58 15.36
C ASN A 99 1.78 12.16 14.79
N SER A 100 1.92 11.97 13.48
CA SER A 100 1.67 10.69 12.83
C SER A 100 2.74 9.66 13.19
N PRO A 101 2.34 8.45 13.61
CA PRO A 101 3.29 7.35 13.84
C PRO A 101 3.79 6.72 12.53
N VAL A 102 3.24 7.12 11.38
CA VAL A 102 3.50 6.54 10.06
C VAL A 102 4.16 7.53 9.10
N ALA A 103 3.76 8.79 9.13
CA ALA A 103 4.24 9.80 8.19
C ALA A 103 5.77 9.89 8.14
N GLY A 104 6.29 10.05 6.94
CA GLY A 104 7.73 10.15 6.64
C GLY A 104 8.49 8.83 6.68
N ARG A 105 7.82 7.73 7.03
CA ARG A 105 8.44 6.40 7.13
C ARG A 105 7.49 5.26 6.74
N ALA A 106 6.44 5.56 5.97
CA ALA A 106 5.52 4.56 5.48
C ALA A 106 6.22 3.50 4.64
N THR A 107 5.81 2.25 4.81
CA THR A 107 6.28 1.10 4.01
C THR A 107 5.16 0.47 3.20
N VAL A 108 3.91 0.79 3.56
CA VAL A 108 2.70 0.36 2.86
C VAL A 108 1.87 1.60 2.55
N PHE A 109 1.50 1.78 1.28
CA PHE A 109 0.69 2.89 0.79
C PHE A 109 -0.62 2.33 0.24
N VAL A 110 -1.75 2.70 0.84
CA VAL A 110 -3.08 2.27 0.42
C VAL A 110 -3.77 3.44 -0.26
N PHE A 111 -4.15 3.24 -1.52
CA PHE A 111 -4.74 4.28 -2.36
C PHE A 111 -6.28 4.26 -2.28
N PRO A 112 -6.94 5.43 -2.34
CA PRO A 112 -8.39 5.54 -2.11
C PRO A 112 -9.24 4.93 -3.23
N ASP A 113 -8.67 4.76 -4.41
CA ASP A 113 -9.32 4.22 -5.60
C ASP A 113 -8.30 3.70 -6.62
N LEU A 114 -8.79 2.95 -7.59
CA LEU A 114 -7.93 2.33 -8.62
C LEU A 114 -7.25 3.35 -9.54
N ASN A 115 -7.89 4.47 -9.86
CA ASN A 115 -7.27 5.50 -10.69
C ASN A 115 -6.04 6.07 -10.01
N THR A 116 -6.16 6.41 -8.73
CA THR A 116 -5.06 6.91 -7.91
C THR A 116 -3.96 5.86 -7.79
N GLY A 117 -4.31 4.65 -7.40
CA GLY A 117 -3.34 3.57 -7.18
C GLY A 117 -2.61 3.15 -8.46
N ASN A 118 -3.34 2.89 -9.54
CA ASN A 118 -2.75 2.46 -10.82
C ASN A 118 -1.89 3.56 -11.46
N THR A 119 -2.36 4.80 -11.44
CA THR A 119 -1.62 5.94 -12.00
C THR A 119 -0.34 6.20 -11.22
N THR A 120 -0.43 6.26 -9.87
CA THR A 120 0.73 6.48 -9.01
C THR A 120 1.76 5.36 -9.15
N HIS A 121 1.31 4.10 -9.12
CA HIS A 121 2.19 2.95 -9.30
C HIS A 121 2.98 3.03 -10.61
N LYS A 122 2.29 3.31 -11.73
CA LYS A 122 2.94 3.42 -13.05
C LYS A 122 3.85 4.64 -13.17
N ALA A 123 3.44 5.78 -12.61
CA ALA A 123 4.26 6.99 -12.59
C ALA A 123 5.57 6.75 -11.83
N VAL A 124 5.48 6.18 -10.63
CA VAL A 124 6.66 5.87 -9.82
C VAL A 124 7.55 4.82 -10.50
N GLN A 125 6.96 3.76 -11.06
CA GLN A 125 7.71 2.74 -11.80
C GLN A 125 8.52 3.32 -12.97
N ARG A 126 8.02 4.36 -13.63
CA ARG A 126 8.66 4.96 -14.81
C ARG A 126 9.58 6.13 -14.49
N SER A 127 9.42 6.77 -13.34
CA SER A 127 10.15 7.99 -12.97
C SER A 127 11.21 7.78 -11.90
N ALA A 128 11.16 6.68 -11.18
CA ALA A 128 12.15 6.32 -10.16
C ALA A 128 12.87 5.03 -10.58
N ASP A 129 14.12 4.88 -10.21
CA ASP A 129 14.93 3.66 -10.46
C ASP A 129 14.42 2.49 -9.58
N GLY A 130 13.14 2.15 -9.72
CA GLY A 130 12.48 1.11 -8.97
C GLY A 130 11.97 -0.03 -9.85
N VAL A 131 12.11 -1.26 -9.37
CA VAL A 131 11.52 -2.45 -10.00
C VAL A 131 10.16 -2.70 -9.39
N SER A 132 9.12 -2.81 -10.22
CA SER A 132 7.80 -3.22 -9.79
C SER A 132 7.67 -4.74 -9.86
N LEU A 133 7.40 -5.37 -8.72
CA LEU A 133 7.09 -6.80 -8.64
C LEU A 133 5.59 -6.99 -8.37
N GLY A 134 4.99 -7.92 -9.07
CA GLY A 134 3.57 -8.20 -8.98
C GLY A 134 2.83 -7.89 -10.30
N PRO A 135 1.49 -7.81 -10.28
CA PRO A 135 0.62 -7.68 -9.10
C PRO A 135 0.51 -8.96 -8.26
N MET A 136 0.43 -8.79 -6.96
CA MET A 136 0.15 -9.86 -6.01
C MET A 136 -1.32 -9.80 -5.61
N LEU A 137 -2.03 -10.91 -5.74
CA LEU A 137 -3.41 -11.01 -5.25
C LEU A 137 -3.41 -11.34 -3.76
N GLN A 138 -4.22 -10.60 -3.01
CA GLN A 138 -4.36 -10.72 -1.55
C GLN A 138 -5.74 -11.29 -1.17
N GLY A 139 -5.91 -11.72 0.08
CA GLY A 139 -7.18 -12.24 0.59
C GLY A 139 -7.59 -13.63 0.06
N LEU A 140 -6.74 -14.32 -0.67
CA LEU A 140 -7.01 -15.65 -1.18
C LEU A 140 -6.51 -16.74 -0.21
N ARG A 141 -7.22 -17.85 -0.12
CA ARG A 141 -6.82 -19.02 0.70
C ARG A 141 -5.53 -19.69 0.23
N LYS A 142 -5.13 -19.46 -0.99
CA LYS A 142 -3.87 -19.92 -1.58
C LYS A 142 -3.29 -18.79 -2.42
N PRO A 143 -1.97 -18.62 -2.44
CA PRO A 143 -1.35 -17.57 -3.22
C PRO A 143 -1.58 -17.79 -4.73
N VAL A 144 -2.07 -16.76 -5.37
CA VAL A 144 -2.21 -16.66 -6.82
C VAL A 144 -1.73 -15.29 -7.22
N ASN A 145 -0.78 -15.23 -8.14
CA ASN A 145 -0.25 -13.97 -8.65
C ASN A 145 -0.38 -13.93 -10.16
N ASP A 146 -0.60 -12.74 -10.70
CA ASP A 146 -0.72 -12.50 -12.13
C ASP A 146 0.59 -11.93 -12.69
N LEU A 147 0.69 -11.96 -14.00
CA LEU A 147 1.79 -11.36 -14.75
C LEU A 147 1.22 -10.43 -15.82
N PRO A 148 1.80 -9.22 -15.99
CA PRO A 148 1.40 -8.35 -17.08
C PRO A 148 1.72 -9.01 -18.44
N ARG A 149 0.94 -8.68 -19.47
CA ARG A 149 1.10 -9.24 -20.84
C ARG A 149 2.50 -9.03 -21.43
N GLY A 150 3.24 -8.04 -20.96
CA GLY A 150 4.61 -7.73 -21.40
C GLY A 150 5.69 -8.18 -20.41
N ALA A 151 5.39 -9.17 -19.52
CA ALA A 151 6.34 -9.66 -18.53
C ALA A 151 7.62 -10.19 -19.18
N GLN A 152 8.74 -9.79 -18.63
CA GLN A 152 10.07 -10.29 -18.99
C GLN A 152 10.41 -11.53 -18.13
N VAL A 153 11.49 -12.23 -18.48
CA VAL A 153 11.93 -13.42 -17.74
C VAL A 153 12.15 -13.12 -16.26
N ASP A 154 12.76 -11.99 -15.94
CA ASP A 154 13.02 -11.58 -14.56
C ASP A 154 11.72 -11.33 -13.77
N ASP A 155 10.69 -10.74 -14.41
CA ASP A 155 9.37 -10.57 -13.78
C ASP A 155 8.75 -11.92 -13.41
N ILE A 156 8.89 -12.92 -14.30
CA ILE A 156 8.38 -14.28 -14.08
C ILE A 156 9.12 -14.93 -12.90
N VAL A 157 10.45 -14.85 -12.88
CA VAL A 157 11.28 -15.41 -11.80
C VAL A 157 10.92 -14.78 -10.46
N HIS A 158 10.81 -13.45 -10.41
CA HIS A 158 10.42 -12.74 -9.19
C HIS A 158 9.00 -13.12 -8.73
N THR A 159 8.05 -13.22 -9.66
CA THR A 159 6.67 -13.60 -9.31
C THR A 159 6.58 -15.02 -8.76
N ILE A 160 7.36 -15.96 -9.31
CA ILE A 160 7.47 -17.32 -8.77
C ILE A 160 8.03 -17.29 -7.34
N ALA A 161 9.11 -16.54 -7.11
CA ALA A 161 9.72 -16.41 -5.78
C ALA A 161 8.75 -15.80 -4.75
N LEU A 162 8.02 -14.73 -5.12
CA LEU A 162 7.01 -14.11 -4.27
C LEU A 162 5.87 -15.08 -3.94
N THR A 163 5.38 -15.83 -4.94
CA THR A 163 4.33 -16.82 -4.73
C THR A 163 4.76 -17.93 -3.78
N ALA A 164 6.02 -18.37 -3.90
CA ALA A 164 6.59 -19.37 -2.99
C ALA A 164 6.71 -18.85 -1.55
N ILE A 165 7.13 -17.59 -1.35
CA ILE A 165 7.18 -16.94 -0.04
C ILE A 165 5.78 -16.85 0.56
N GLN A 166 4.80 -16.35 -0.19
CA GLN A 166 3.41 -16.29 0.26
C GLN A 166 2.89 -17.68 0.66
N ALA A 167 3.19 -18.73 -0.12
CA ALA A 167 2.78 -20.10 0.18
C ALA A 167 3.42 -20.66 1.45
N SER A 168 4.59 -20.20 1.85
CA SER A 168 5.26 -20.63 3.08
C SER A 168 4.67 -20.02 4.34
N VAL A 169 4.00 -18.89 4.23
CA VAL A 169 3.40 -18.15 5.36
C VAL A 169 1.92 -18.53 5.56
N VAL A 170 1.21 -18.88 4.50
CA VAL A 170 -0.19 -19.33 4.57
C VAL A 170 -0.22 -20.77 5.09
N ARG A 171 -0.63 -20.92 6.32
CA ARG A 171 -0.92 -22.23 6.96
C ARG A 171 -2.40 -22.59 6.90
#